data_683f6bb64305ff7d7d5479999d89f0ca
#
_entry.id   683f6bb64305ff7d7d5479999d89f0ca
#
_cell.length_a   1.000
_cell.length_b   1.000
_cell.length_c   1.000
_cell.angle_alpha   90.00
_cell.angle_beta   90.00
_cell.angle_gamma   90.00
#
_symmetry.space_group_name_H-M   'P 1'
#
loop_
_entity.id
_entity.type
_entity.pdbx_description
1 polymer ?
#
loop_
_entity_poly.entity_id
_entity_poly.type
_entity_poly.pdbx_seq_one_letter_code
_entity_poly.pdbx_strand_id
1 'polypeptide(L)'
;VLDAPGLIDDYYLNLLDWSSGNQVAIGLERNVYVWSADEGSVSCLLETSADTYVSSVKWSGDGAYVGVGLGTGEVQIWDVAEGQKVRSMFGHDTRVGVMGWSKHLLSTGARSGLVYNHDVRIAEHKVAELVSHTSEVCGLEWRSDGAQLATGGNDNLVSIWDARSLAVPKFTKTNHKAAVKALAWCPWNMNLLATGGGSYDRHIHFWNSTSGARVNSIDTGSQVTSLRWSPHYREIVSSSGFPDNSLSIWSYPTLVRNVEIPAHESRVLHSCLSPDGQMLATAAADESLKFWKVFEKKAGTSAIGGGSGTSGKAEMTKQMTIR
;
A
#
# COMPACT_ATOMS: atom_id res chain seq x y z
N VAL A 1 -14.63 0.19 -12.81
CA VAL A 1 -13.70 1.29 -13.14
C VAL A 1 -14.31 2.60 -12.68
N LEU A 2 -13.51 3.41 -12.01
CA LEU A 2 -13.85 4.78 -11.62
C LEU A 2 -12.81 5.74 -12.20
N ASP A 3 -13.25 6.97 -12.48
CA ASP A 3 -12.32 8.03 -12.89
C ASP A 3 -11.57 8.58 -11.67
N ALA A 4 -10.29 8.86 -11.85
CA ALA A 4 -9.41 9.44 -10.85
C ALA A 4 -8.68 10.67 -11.44
N PRO A 5 -9.43 11.71 -11.85
CA PRO A 5 -8.84 12.88 -12.50
C PRO A 5 -7.93 13.63 -11.53
N GLY A 6 -6.77 14.05 -12.01
CA GLY A 6 -5.78 14.75 -11.20
C GLY A 6 -4.94 13.83 -10.30
N LEU A 7 -4.95 12.51 -10.54
CA LEU A 7 -3.98 11.62 -9.88
C LEU A 7 -2.57 12.02 -10.33
N ILE A 8 -1.73 12.40 -9.35
CA ILE A 8 -0.37 12.86 -9.64
C ILE A 8 0.47 11.67 -10.11
N ASP A 9 1.06 11.80 -11.30
CA ASP A 9 1.96 10.80 -11.88
C ASP A 9 3.36 10.89 -11.24
N ASP A 10 3.45 10.45 -10.00
CA ASP A 10 4.69 10.44 -9.22
C ASP A 10 4.85 9.10 -8.50
N TYR A 11 5.91 8.37 -8.86
CA TYR A 11 6.22 7.05 -8.31
C TYR A 11 6.42 7.07 -6.79
N TYR A 12 6.91 8.18 -6.23
CA TYR A 12 7.29 8.27 -4.82
C TYR A 12 6.12 8.55 -3.87
N LEU A 13 4.96 8.91 -4.41
CA LEU A 13 3.77 9.17 -3.61
C LEU A 13 2.97 7.88 -3.34
N ASN A 14 2.20 7.86 -2.26
CA ASN A 14 1.29 6.76 -1.91
C ASN A 14 -0.10 7.33 -1.66
N LEU A 15 -0.93 7.32 -2.70
CA LEU A 15 -2.17 8.10 -2.78
C LEU A 15 -3.44 7.26 -2.69
N LEU A 16 -3.34 5.97 -2.38
CA LEU A 16 -4.48 5.05 -2.36
C LEU A 16 -4.39 4.12 -1.15
N ASP A 17 -5.50 3.96 -0.42
CA ASP A 17 -5.60 2.96 0.63
C ASP A 17 -7.04 2.50 0.85
N TRP A 18 -7.25 1.24 1.23
CA TRP A 18 -8.55 0.62 1.47
C TRP A 18 -8.68 0.27 2.95
N SER A 19 -9.73 0.78 3.62
CA SER A 19 -9.93 0.59 5.06
C SER A 19 -10.54 -0.75 5.41
N SER A 20 -10.40 -1.13 6.70
CA SER A 20 -11.13 -2.26 7.28
C SER A 20 -12.66 -2.07 7.28
N GLY A 21 -13.14 -0.83 7.18
CA GLY A 21 -14.54 -0.46 7.01
C GLY A 21 -15.00 -0.43 5.56
N ASN A 22 -14.26 -1.04 4.63
CA ASN A 22 -14.60 -1.15 3.22
C ASN A 22 -14.77 0.19 2.48
N GLN A 23 -13.93 1.16 2.85
CA GLN A 23 -13.86 2.46 2.20
C GLN A 23 -12.48 2.68 1.59
N VAL A 24 -12.43 3.25 0.39
CA VAL A 24 -11.20 3.58 -0.32
C VAL A 24 -10.94 5.08 -0.24
N ALA A 25 -9.77 5.46 0.27
CA ALA A 25 -9.28 6.83 0.23
C ALA A 25 -8.33 7.01 -0.96
N ILE A 26 -8.49 8.09 -1.69
CA ILE A 26 -7.62 8.45 -2.81
C ILE A 26 -7.28 9.93 -2.77
N GLY A 27 -5.98 10.25 -2.90
CA GLY A 27 -5.49 11.61 -3.06
C GLY A 27 -5.46 12.02 -4.52
N LEU A 28 -6.16 13.08 -4.88
CA LEU A 28 -6.21 13.64 -6.22
C LEU A 28 -5.83 15.12 -6.14
N GLU A 29 -4.59 15.46 -6.51
CA GLU A 29 -4.02 16.80 -6.38
C GLU A 29 -4.14 17.34 -4.95
N ARG A 30 -5.07 18.26 -4.71
CA ARG A 30 -5.29 18.92 -3.41
C ARG A 30 -6.39 18.28 -2.56
N ASN A 31 -7.06 17.28 -3.09
CA ASN A 31 -8.24 16.69 -2.48
C ASN A 31 -7.99 15.25 -2.04
N VAL A 32 -8.68 14.84 -0.99
CA VAL A 32 -8.86 13.43 -0.65
C VAL A 32 -10.34 13.08 -0.80
N TYR A 33 -10.60 12.07 -1.61
CA TYR A 33 -11.93 11.50 -1.78
C TYR A 33 -12.02 10.15 -1.08
N VAL A 34 -13.19 9.84 -0.57
CA VAL A 34 -13.52 8.56 0.05
C VAL A 34 -14.68 7.93 -0.72
N TRP A 35 -14.45 6.72 -1.21
CA TRP A 35 -15.46 5.91 -1.88
C TRP A 35 -15.87 4.76 -0.97
N SER A 36 -17.18 4.60 -0.71
CA SER A 36 -17.72 3.47 0.03
C SER A 36 -18.00 2.32 -0.92
N ALA A 37 -17.34 1.18 -0.72
CA ALA A 37 -17.57 -0.01 -1.55
C ALA A 37 -18.93 -0.65 -1.29
N ASP A 38 -19.49 -0.49 -0.09
CA ASP A 38 -20.80 -1.02 0.27
C ASP A 38 -21.95 -0.21 -0.34
N GLU A 39 -21.82 1.12 -0.36
CA GLU A 39 -22.86 2.05 -0.81
C GLU A 39 -22.66 2.51 -2.26
N GLY A 40 -21.44 2.43 -2.78
CA GLY A 40 -21.08 2.97 -4.08
C GLY A 40 -21.01 4.51 -4.11
N SER A 41 -21.06 5.16 -2.95
CA SER A 41 -21.05 6.62 -2.84
C SER A 41 -19.62 7.17 -2.77
N VAL A 42 -19.42 8.38 -3.29
CA VAL A 42 -18.14 9.12 -3.23
C VAL A 42 -18.37 10.42 -2.50
N SER A 43 -17.48 10.77 -1.58
CA SER A 43 -17.47 12.05 -0.88
C SER A 43 -16.09 12.68 -0.89
N CYS A 44 -16.02 14.01 -0.93
CA CYS A 44 -14.78 14.75 -0.73
C CYS A 44 -14.56 14.92 0.77
N LEU A 45 -13.48 14.33 1.30
CA LEU A 45 -13.16 14.45 2.72
C LEU A 45 -12.53 15.81 3.02
N LEU A 46 -11.59 16.24 2.18
CA LEU A 46 -10.86 17.50 2.38
C LEU A 46 -10.35 18.07 1.07
N GLU A 47 -10.12 19.38 1.10
CA GLU A 47 -9.34 20.11 0.11
C GLU A 47 -8.24 20.88 0.85
N THR A 48 -6.99 20.74 0.39
CA THR A 48 -5.85 21.48 0.95
C THR A 48 -5.81 22.92 0.44
N SER A 49 -4.99 23.76 1.05
CA SER A 49 -4.69 25.10 0.51
C SER A 49 -4.04 25.03 -0.88
N ALA A 50 -4.15 26.13 -1.64
CA ALA A 50 -3.72 26.17 -3.04
C ALA A 50 -2.19 26.08 -3.23
N ASP A 51 -1.41 26.21 -2.18
CA ASP A 51 0.05 26.19 -2.18
C ASP A 51 0.65 24.80 -1.92
N THR A 52 -0.20 23.80 -1.71
CA THR A 52 0.27 22.43 -1.43
C THR A 52 -0.62 21.38 -2.13
N TYR A 53 -0.28 20.13 -1.95
CA TYR A 53 -0.98 18.98 -2.52
C TYR A 53 -0.95 17.80 -1.56
N VAL A 54 -1.81 16.83 -1.77
CA VAL A 54 -1.81 15.56 -1.05
C VAL A 54 -0.68 14.69 -1.58
N SER A 55 0.22 14.27 -0.72
CA SER A 55 1.36 13.42 -1.06
C SER A 55 1.24 11.97 -0.56
N SER A 56 0.39 11.71 0.42
CA SER A 56 0.09 10.35 0.89
C SER A 56 -1.22 10.28 1.66
N VAL A 57 -1.84 9.10 1.64
CA VAL A 57 -3.02 8.76 2.45
C VAL A 57 -2.83 7.39 3.09
N LYS A 58 -3.31 7.21 4.31
CA LYS A 58 -3.29 5.91 4.99
C LYS A 58 -4.36 5.83 6.06
N TRP A 59 -5.23 4.83 5.97
CA TRP A 59 -6.23 4.53 6.98
C TRP A 59 -5.61 4.00 8.26
N SER A 60 -6.13 4.42 9.41
CA SER A 60 -5.88 3.74 10.67
C SER A 60 -6.44 2.31 10.65
N GLY A 61 -5.88 1.42 11.47
CA GLY A 61 -6.23 -0.01 11.45
C GLY A 61 -7.71 -0.30 11.75
N ASP A 62 -8.37 0.56 12.52
CA ASP A 62 -9.80 0.48 12.84
C ASP A 62 -10.72 1.10 11.76
N GLY A 63 -10.14 1.76 10.76
CA GLY A 63 -10.89 2.42 9.69
C GLY A 63 -11.60 3.72 10.09
N ALA A 64 -11.35 4.26 11.29
CA ALA A 64 -11.99 5.46 11.77
C ALA A 64 -11.32 6.75 11.26
N TYR A 65 -10.01 6.72 11.09
CA TYR A 65 -9.21 7.89 10.72
C TYR A 65 -8.41 7.68 9.46
N VAL A 66 -8.16 8.77 8.74
CA VAL A 66 -7.19 8.81 7.63
C VAL A 66 -6.06 9.75 8.01
N GLY A 67 -4.84 9.25 7.93
CA GLY A 67 -3.64 10.07 7.88
C GLY A 67 -3.45 10.64 6.49
N VAL A 68 -3.16 11.92 6.39
CA VAL A 68 -2.92 12.64 5.13
C VAL A 68 -1.59 13.36 5.21
N GLY A 69 -0.65 12.99 4.35
CA GLY A 69 0.63 13.69 4.19
C GLY A 69 0.52 14.74 3.08
N LEU A 70 1.11 15.89 3.32
CA LEU A 70 1.09 17.02 2.39
C LEU A 70 2.47 17.30 1.80
N GLY A 71 2.48 18.03 0.67
CA GLY A 71 3.68 18.50 0.01
C GLY A 71 4.55 19.43 0.87
N THR A 72 3.96 20.10 1.85
CA THR A 72 4.65 20.98 2.82
C THR A 72 5.38 20.22 3.93
N GLY A 73 5.09 18.93 4.12
CA GLY A 73 5.57 18.13 5.25
C GLY A 73 4.58 18.04 6.41
N GLU A 74 3.49 18.79 6.38
CA GLU A 74 2.41 18.64 7.36
C GLU A 74 1.75 17.27 7.23
N VAL A 75 1.41 16.68 8.38
CA VAL A 75 0.60 15.46 8.46
C VAL A 75 -0.69 15.78 9.19
N GLN A 76 -1.82 15.45 8.59
CA GLN A 76 -3.15 15.67 9.16
C GLN A 76 -3.81 14.34 9.50
N ILE A 77 -4.57 14.33 10.57
CA ILE A 77 -5.43 13.20 10.95
C ILE A 77 -6.89 13.66 10.82
N TRP A 78 -7.66 12.92 10.04
CA TRP A 78 -9.06 13.21 9.77
C TRP A 78 -9.97 12.11 10.29
N ASP A 79 -11.00 12.50 11.03
CA ASP A 79 -12.13 11.64 11.38
C ASP A 79 -13.05 11.57 10.16
N VAL A 80 -13.17 10.40 9.55
CA VAL A 80 -13.90 10.26 8.29
C VAL A 80 -15.42 10.28 8.49
N ALA A 81 -15.91 9.70 9.59
CA ALA A 81 -17.34 9.70 9.91
C ALA A 81 -17.87 11.13 10.14
N GLU A 82 -17.10 11.93 10.86
CA GLU A 82 -17.45 13.31 11.18
C GLU A 82 -17.03 14.30 10.08
N GLY A 83 -16.16 13.89 9.16
CA GLY A 83 -15.63 14.75 8.10
C GLY A 83 -14.78 15.90 8.64
N GLN A 84 -14.11 15.70 9.78
CA GLN A 84 -13.37 16.74 10.48
C GLN A 84 -11.89 16.40 10.66
N LYS A 85 -11.05 17.43 10.52
CA LYS A 85 -9.64 17.34 10.90
C LYS A 85 -9.52 17.33 12.41
N VAL A 86 -8.96 16.25 12.96
CA VAL A 86 -8.76 16.06 14.40
C VAL A 86 -7.43 16.64 14.85
N ARG A 87 -6.42 16.59 13.95
CA ARG A 87 -5.06 16.99 14.31
C ARG A 87 -4.24 17.39 13.09
N SER A 88 -3.34 18.37 13.29
CA SER A 88 -2.21 18.66 12.42
C SER A 88 -0.92 18.39 13.17
N MET A 89 0.03 17.69 12.52
CA MET A 89 1.34 17.38 13.07
C MET A 89 2.42 17.94 12.16
N PHE A 90 3.35 18.68 12.74
CA PHE A 90 4.45 19.33 12.04
C PHE A 90 5.80 18.72 12.44
N GLY A 91 6.83 18.94 11.65
CA GLY A 91 8.19 18.50 11.92
C GLY A 91 8.98 18.11 10.68
N HIS A 92 8.34 17.59 9.64
CA HIS A 92 8.99 17.39 8.35
C HIS A 92 9.10 18.70 7.56
N ASP A 93 10.26 18.91 6.92
CA ASP A 93 10.52 20.07 6.06
C ASP A 93 10.17 19.83 4.59
N THR A 94 9.93 18.56 4.23
CA THR A 94 9.67 18.14 2.87
C THR A 94 8.42 17.27 2.82
N ARG A 95 7.91 17.02 1.62
CA ARG A 95 6.70 16.21 1.42
C ARG A 95 6.77 14.86 2.13
N VAL A 96 5.64 14.45 2.67
CA VAL A 96 5.45 13.14 3.31
C VAL A 96 4.78 12.21 2.31
N GLY A 97 5.58 11.44 1.58
CA GLY A 97 5.13 10.59 0.49
C GLY A 97 4.62 9.22 0.91
N VAL A 98 4.86 8.81 2.15
CA VAL A 98 4.46 7.49 2.66
C VAL A 98 4.17 7.53 4.15
N MET A 99 3.20 6.73 4.58
CA MET A 99 2.82 6.57 5.99
C MET A 99 2.45 5.13 6.30
N GLY A 100 2.51 4.76 7.57
CA GLY A 100 2.06 3.47 8.06
C GLY A 100 1.65 3.53 9.52
N TRP A 101 0.58 2.83 9.86
CA TRP A 101 0.06 2.75 11.22
C TRP A 101 0.49 1.47 11.92
N SER A 102 0.79 1.58 13.21
CA SER A 102 0.86 0.47 14.15
C SER A 102 0.10 0.87 15.41
N LYS A 103 -1.16 0.45 15.52
CA LYS A 103 -2.09 0.90 16.57
C LYS A 103 -2.19 2.44 16.60
N HIS A 104 -1.78 3.08 17.70
CA HIS A 104 -1.78 4.53 17.88
C HIS A 104 -0.52 5.24 17.35
N LEU A 105 0.46 4.48 16.86
CA LEU A 105 1.66 5.04 16.22
C LEU A 105 1.44 5.22 14.73
N LEU A 106 1.74 6.41 14.24
CA LEU A 106 1.83 6.70 12.81
C LEU A 106 3.27 6.97 12.46
N SER A 107 3.81 6.17 11.54
CA SER A 107 5.12 6.42 10.93
C SER A 107 4.96 7.22 9.66
N THR A 108 5.80 8.22 9.47
CA THR A 108 5.77 9.13 8.31
C THR A 108 7.14 9.17 7.67
N GLY A 109 7.21 8.93 6.36
CA GLY A 109 8.43 8.99 5.57
C GLY A 109 8.43 10.17 4.63
N ALA A 110 9.51 10.95 4.65
CA ALA A 110 9.61 12.20 3.92
C ALA A 110 10.65 12.15 2.79
N ARG A 111 10.58 13.13 1.89
CA ARG A 111 11.53 13.30 0.78
C ARG A 111 12.96 13.55 1.26
N SER A 112 13.12 14.11 2.45
CA SER A 112 14.43 14.29 3.09
C SER A 112 15.16 13.00 3.43
N GLY A 113 14.47 11.86 3.46
CA GLY A 113 14.97 10.57 3.93
C GLY A 113 14.64 10.27 5.39
N LEU A 114 14.10 11.21 6.13
CA LEU A 114 13.73 11.04 7.53
C LEU A 114 12.43 10.25 7.66
N VAL A 115 12.37 9.41 8.68
CA VAL A 115 11.15 8.73 9.15
C VAL A 115 10.91 9.15 10.58
N TYR A 116 9.69 9.63 10.87
CA TYR A 116 9.25 9.93 12.23
C TYR A 116 8.19 8.94 12.67
N ASN A 117 8.23 8.53 13.93
CA ASN A 117 7.12 7.86 14.59
C ASN A 117 6.39 8.88 15.46
N HIS A 118 5.08 8.96 15.30
CA HIS A 118 4.21 9.85 16.05
C HIS A 118 3.23 9.02 16.90
N ASP A 119 3.12 9.36 18.18
CA ASP A 119 1.96 8.94 18.99
C ASP A 119 0.87 9.98 18.79
N VAL A 120 -0.20 9.62 18.08
CA VAL A 120 -1.25 10.57 17.69
C VAL A 120 -2.13 11.01 18.87
N ARG A 121 -1.96 10.41 20.05
CA ARG A 121 -2.75 10.68 21.25
C ARG A 121 -2.18 11.81 22.12
N ILE A 122 -0.88 12.09 22.01
CA ILE A 122 -0.17 13.02 22.89
C ILE A 122 0.25 14.29 22.16
N ALA A 123 0.39 15.39 22.92
CA ALA A 123 0.76 16.69 22.34
C ALA A 123 2.15 16.65 21.69
N GLU A 124 3.15 16.18 22.40
CA GLU A 124 4.52 15.95 21.88
C GLU A 124 4.55 14.67 21.03
N HIS A 125 3.92 14.73 19.88
CA HIS A 125 3.59 13.56 19.07
C HIS A 125 4.80 12.82 18.50
N LYS A 126 5.92 13.50 18.20
CA LYS A 126 7.12 12.86 17.65
C LYS A 126 7.84 12.10 18.77
N VAL A 127 7.72 10.78 18.76
CA VAL A 127 8.31 9.90 19.80
C VAL A 127 9.59 9.21 19.35
N ALA A 128 9.86 9.17 18.04
CA ALA A 128 11.10 8.63 17.50
C ALA A 128 11.44 9.26 16.14
N GLU A 129 12.73 9.32 15.86
CA GLU A 129 13.29 9.69 14.56
C GLU A 129 14.18 8.55 14.08
N LEU A 130 13.89 8.01 12.89
CA LEU A 130 14.60 6.90 12.30
C LEU A 130 15.47 7.43 11.15
N VAL A 131 16.78 7.34 11.30
CA VAL A 131 17.75 7.86 10.34
C VAL A 131 18.47 6.69 9.68
N SER A 132 18.21 6.46 8.42
CA SER A 132 18.85 5.44 7.60
C SER A 132 18.94 5.85 6.13
N HIS A 133 17.85 6.43 5.61
CA HIS A 133 17.77 6.80 4.20
C HIS A 133 18.42 8.16 3.93
N THR A 134 19.09 8.26 2.78
CA THR A 134 19.74 9.50 2.30
C THR A 134 18.97 10.18 1.18
N SER A 135 17.84 9.61 0.78
CA SER A 135 16.94 10.12 -0.25
C SER A 135 15.49 9.81 0.12
N GLU A 136 14.55 10.19 -0.73
CA GLU A 136 13.11 10.08 -0.44
C GLU A 136 12.69 8.70 0.00
N VAL A 137 12.03 8.61 1.16
CA VAL A 137 11.38 7.40 1.65
C VAL A 137 10.05 7.25 0.90
N CYS A 138 9.91 6.17 0.14
CA CYS A 138 8.73 5.92 -0.69
C CYS A 138 8.00 4.61 -0.36
N GLY A 139 8.60 3.75 0.46
CA GLY A 139 8.00 2.53 0.99
C GLY A 139 8.09 2.50 2.52
N LEU A 140 7.01 2.11 3.17
CA LEU A 140 6.95 1.99 4.62
C LEU A 140 5.81 1.04 4.99
N GLU A 141 6.13 -0.01 5.75
CA GLU A 141 5.12 -0.97 6.17
C GLU A 141 5.47 -1.61 7.51
N TRP A 142 4.54 -1.56 8.45
CA TRP A 142 4.62 -2.28 9.70
C TRP A 142 4.24 -3.75 9.53
N ARG A 143 5.00 -4.64 10.15
CA ARG A 143 4.55 -6.02 10.34
C ARG A 143 3.30 -6.04 11.21
N SER A 144 2.40 -6.98 10.95
CA SER A 144 1.06 -6.99 11.58
C SER A 144 1.06 -7.03 13.10
N ASP A 145 2.10 -7.58 13.73
CA ASP A 145 2.27 -7.60 15.19
C ASP A 145 2.93 -6.32 15.75
N GLY A 146 3.32 -5.39 14.89
CA GLY A 146 4.00 -4.15 15.28
C GLY A 146 5.44 -4.33 15.79
N ALA A 147 6.03 -5.53 15.69
CA ALA A 147 7.37 -5.80 16.21
C ALA A 147 8.49 -5.34 15.27
N GLN A 148 8.23 -5.23 13.97
CA GLN A 148 9.19 -4.76 12.97
C GLN A 148 8.54 -3.78 12.00
N LEU A 149 9.35 -2.84 11.52
CA LEU A 149 9.01 -1.89 10.47
C LEU A 149 9.96 -2.09 9.29
N ALA A 150 9.44 -2.06 8.08
CA ALA A 150 10.26 -2.00 6.87
C ALA A 150 10.12 -0.62 6.22
N THR A 151 11.24 -0.05 5.79
CA THR A 151 11.27 1.20 5.02
C THR A 151 12.09 1.02 3.75
N GLY A 152 11.63 1.64 2.67
CA GLY A 152 12.30 1.64 1.37
C GLY A 152 12.48 3.06 0.86
N GLY A 153 13.57 3.31 0.16
CA GLY A 153 13.91 4.66 -0.28
C GLY A 153 14.44 4.76 -1.70
N ASN A 154 14.54 5.99 -2.17
CA ASN A 154 15.16 6.32 -3.47
C ASN A 154 16.69 6.23 -3.45
N ASP A 155 17.26 5.91 -2.31
CA ASP A 155 18.65 5.50 -2.14
C ASP A 155 18.88 4.00 -2.43
N ASN A 156 17.85 3.31 -2.91
CA ASN A 156 17.83 1.89 -3.25
C ASN A 156 17.93 0.95 -2.04
N LEU A 157 17.80 1.48 -0.83
CA LEU A 157 17.92 0.73 0.40
C LEU A 157 16.57 0.22 0.90
N VAL A 158 16.61 -0.95 1.54
CA VAL A 158 15.57 -1.43 2.44
C VAL A 158 16.16 -1.48 3.85
N SER A 159 15.50 -0.84 4.80
CA SER A 159 15.84 -0.93 6.22
C SER A 159 14.76 -1.71 6.95
N ILE A 160 15.17 -2.66 7.76
CA ILE A 160 14.28 -3.43 8.64
C ILE A 160 14.61 -3.02 10.07
N TRP A 161 13.61 -2.52 10.78
CA TRP A 161 13.74 -1.95 12.12
C TRP A 161 13.11 -2.87 13.17
N ASP A 162 13.77 -3.03 14.31
CA ASP A 162 13.16 -3.64 15.51
C ASP A 162 12.45 -2.53 16.30
N ALA A 163 11.16 -2.68 16.55
CA ALA A 163 10.35 -1.66 17.26
C ALA A 163 10.86 -1.36 18.68
N ARG A 164 11.65 -2.28 19.26
CA ARG A 164 12.27 -2.10 20.59
C ARG A 164 13.57 -1.30 20.54
N SER A 165 14.17 -1.13 19.36
CA SER A 165 15.46 -0.45 19.20
C SER A 165 15.51 0.27 17.86
N LEU A 166 15.07 1.53 17.83
CA LEU A 166 14.94 2.35 16.62
C LEU A 166 16.15 3.26 16.36
N ALA A 167 17.19 3.17 17.17
CA ALA A 167 18.39 4.00 17.00
C ALA A 167 19.13 3.71 15.68
N VAL A 168 19.15 2.44 15.28
CA VAL A 168 19.73 1.98 14.02
C VAL A 168 18.86 0.85 13.45
N PRO A 169 18.86 0.65 12.12
CA PRO A 169 18.18 -0.49 11.53
C PRO A 169 18.76 -1.81 12.04
N LYS A 170 17.89 -2.80 12.24
CA LYS A 170 18.34 -4.18 12.51
C LYS A 170 19.05 -4.76 11.29
N PHE A 171 18.54 -4.49 10.10
CA PHE A 171 19.15 -4.85 8.82
C PHE A 171 19.03 -3.72 7.82
N THR A 172 20.07 -3.55 7.00
CA THR A 172 20.06 -2.70 5.81
C THR A 172 20.36 -3.55 4.60
N LYS A 173 19.49 -3.53 3.57
CA LYS A 173 19.64 -4.31 2.35
C LYS A 173 19.94 -3.41 1.17
N THR A 174 21.02 -3.74 0.46
CA THR A 174 21.58 -2.95 -0.66
C THR A 174 21.45 -3.66 -2.01
N ASN A 175 20.63 -4.70 -2.10
CA ASN A 175 20.52 -5.55 -3.28
C ASN A 175 19.72 -4.92 -4.42
N HIS A 176 18.78 -4.01 -4.11
CA HIS A 176 18.06 -3.27 -5.13
C HIS A 176 18.93 -2.24 -5.83
N LYS A 177 18.68 -2.02 -7.12
CA LYS A 177 19.44 -1.10 -7.98
C LYS A 177 18.64 0.14 -8.37
N ALA A 178 17.44 0.28 -7.84
CA ALA A 178 16.56 1.43 -8.00
C ALA A 178 15.73 1.63 -6.75
N ALA A 179 14.94 2.71 -6.71
CA ALA A 179 14.10 3.06 -5.59
C ALA A 179 13.17 1.91 -5.15
N VAL A 180 13.03 1.72 -3.86
CA VAL A 180 12.21 0.66 -3.26
C VAL A 180 10.94 1.28 -2.69
N LYS A 181 9.85 1.19 -3.44
CA LYS A 181 8.52 1.60 -3.02
C LYS A 181 7.67 0.41 -2.53
N ALA A 182 7.73 -0.69 -3.24
CA ALA A 182 6.92 -1.86 -2.96
C ALA A 182 7.50 -2.67 -1.79
N LEU A 183 6.75 -2.75 -0.70
CA LEU A 183 7.07 -3.53 0.49
C LEU A 183 5.81 -4.29 0.92
N ALA A 184 5.93 -5.56 1.26
CA ALA A 184 4.81 -6.34 1.74
C ALA A 184 5.23 -7.43 2.72
N TRP A 185 4.71 -7.37 3.94
CA TRP A 185 4.84 -8.44 4.93
C TRP A 185 3.87 -9.57 4.62
N CYS A 186 4.36 -10.80 4.67
CA CYS A 186 3.53 -11.98 4.39
C CYS A 186 2.55 -12.25 5.55
N PRO A 187 1.24 -12.36 5.29
CA PRO A 187 0.24 -12.54 6.36
C PRO A 187 0.26 -13.93 7.01
N TRP A 188 0.74 -14.94 6.30
CA TRP A 188 0.81 -16.34 6.79
C TRP A 188 2.23 -16.79 7.16
N ASN A 189 3.22 -15.90 7.04
CA ASN A 189 4.60 -16.10 7.53
C ASN A 189 5.16 -14.75 7.96
N MET A 190 5.09 -14.46 9.25
CA MET A 190 5.44 -13.15 9.81
C MET A 190 6.89 -12.74 9.56
N ASN A 191 7.81 -13.69 9.39
CA ASN A 191 9.23 -13.40 9.16
C ASN A 191 9.59 -13.22 7.67
N LEU A 192 8.60 -13.23 6.79
CA LEU A 192 8.80 -13.09 5.35
C LEU A 192 8.39 -11.69 4.88
N LEU A 193 9.33 -10.97 4.29
CA LEU A 193 9.13 -9.66 3.69
C LEU A 193 9.44 -9.73 2.20
N ALA A 194 8.56 -9.22 1.36
CA ALA A 194 8.81 -8.99 -0.06
C ALA A 194 9.10 -7.52 -0.32
N THR A 195 10.09 -7.23 -1.15
CA THR A 195 10.48 -5.88 -1.56
C THR A 195 10.63 -5.81 -3.07
N GLY A 196 10.21 -4.71 -3.68
CA GLY A 196 10.25 -4.51 -5.12
C GLY A 196 10.98 -3.23 -5.53
N GLY A 197 11.83 -3.33 -6.54
CA GLY A 197 12.65 -2.24 -7.04
C GLY A 197 12.09 -1.58 -8.30
N GLY A 198 12.44 -0.32 -8.50
CA GLY A 198 12.00 0.52 -9.60
C GLY A 198 12.60 0.16 -10.96
N SER A 199 12.58 1.12 -11.90
CA SER A 199 12.80 0.92 -13.33
C SER A 199 14.16 0.30 -13.71
N TYR A 200 15.21 0.60 -12.97
CA TYR A 200 16.55 0.07 -13.25
C TYR A 200 16.88 -1.22 -12.50
N ASP A 201 15.97 -1.70 -11.65
CA ASP A 201 16.11 -2.92 -10.87
C ASP A 201 15.17 -4.03 -11.33
N ARG A 202 13.87 -3.80 -11.32
CA ARG A 202 12.79 -4.71 -11.76
C ARG A 202 12.68 -6.02 -11.01
N HIS A 203 13.36 -6.14 -9.86
CA HIS A 203 13.40 -7.34 -9.05
C HIS A 203 12.45 -7.27 -7.88
N ILE A 204 11.90 -8.45 -7.53
CA ILE A 204 11.29 -8.69 -6.23
C ILE A 204 12.26 -9.56 -5.44
N HIS A 205 12.65 -9.11 -4.25
CA HIS A 205 13.44 -9.88 -3.30
C HIS A 205 12.58 -10.30 -2.13
N PHE A 206 12.87 -11.49 -1.61
CA PHE A 206 12.20 -12.05 -0.43
C PHE A 206 13.22 -12.23 0.68
N TRP A 207 12.89 -11.77 1.88
CA TRP A 207 13.80 -11.68 3.01
C TRP A 207 13.24 -12.41 4.22
N ASN A 208 14.11 -13.14 4.93
CA ASN A 208 13.84 -13.57 6.28
C ASN A 208 14.20 -12.43 7.24
N SER A 209 13.20 -11.82 7.90
CA SER A 209 13.39 -10.65 8.76
C SER A 209 14.03 -10.98 10.12
N THR A 210 14.18 -12.25 10.47
CA THR A 210 14.89 -12.70 11.68
C THR A 210 16.38 -12.79 11.44
N SER A 211 16.80 -13.44 10.35
CA SER A 211 18.22 -13.63 10.00
C SER A 211 18.76 -12.53 9.09
N GLY A 212 17.91 -11.80 8.40
CA GLY A 212 18.28 -10.85 7.35
C GLY A 212 18.66 -11.51 6.01
N ALA A 213 18.52 -12.83 5.87
CA ALA A 213 18.89 -13.52 4.65
C ALA A 213 17.89 -13.26 3.51
N ARG A 214 18.41 -13.07 2.30
CA ARG A 214 17.57 -13.13 1.09
C ARG A 214 17.29 -14.59 0.78
N VAL A 215 16.00 -14.94 0.77
CA VAL A 215 15.57 -16.35 0.60
C VAL A 215 15.11 -16.65 -0.82
N ASN A 216 14.70 -15.64 -1.57
CA ASN A 216 14.28 -15.76 -2.96
C ASN A 216 14.42 -14.42 -3.72
N SER A 217 14.34 -14.51 -5.06
CA SER A 217 14.37 -13.34 -5.94
C SER A 217 13.68 -13.66 -7.27
N ILE A 218 13.00 -12.66 -7.84
CA ILE A 218 12.38 -12.72 -9.18
C ILE A 218 12.84 -11.50 -9.96
N ASP A 219 13.25 -11.70 -11.22
CA ASP A 219 13.32 -10.62 -12.22
C ASP A 219 11.95 -10.55 -12.92
N THR A 220 11.22 -9.47 -12.72
CA THR A 220 9.89 -9.29 -13.32
C THR A 220 9.92 -8.68 -14.72
N GLY A 221 11.05 -8.09 -15.12
CA GLY A 221 11.20 -7.39 -16.39
C GLY A 221 10.60 -5.99 -16.44
N SER A 222 9.90 -5.55 -15.39
CA SER A 222 9.25 -4.24 -15.31
C SER A 222 9.45 -3.57 -13.96
N GLN A 223 9.28 -2.24 -13.92
CA GLN A 223 9.25 -1.47 -12.69
C GLN A 223 8.21 -2.07 -11.71
N VAL A 224 8.64 -2.45 -10.52
CA VAL A 224 7.72 -2.94 -9.47
C VAL A 224 7.20 -1.75 -8.70
N THR A 225 5.88 -1.54 -8.74
CA THR A 225 5.24 -0.38 -8.10
C THR A 225 4.49 -0.71 -6.82
N SER A 226 3.99 -1.93 -6.68
CA SER A 226 3.39 -2.42 -5.45
C SER A 226 3.43 -3.95 -5.36
N LEU A 227 3.33 -4.44 -4.13
CA LEU A 227 3.26 -5.86 -3.79
C LEU A 227 2.16 -6.08 -2.77
N ARG A 228 1.31 -7.10 -2.99
CA ARG A 228 0.27 -7.50 -2.03
C ARG A 228 0.21 -9.02 -1.94
N TRP A 229 0.36 -9.55 -0.72
CA TRP A 229 0.19 -10.96 -0.45
C TRP A 229 -1.29 -11.33 -0.34
N SER A 230 -1.66 -12.49 -0.89
CA SER A 230 -2.97 -13.07 -0.60
C SER A 230 -3.03 -13.53 0.87
N PRO A 231 -4.08 -13.19 1.62
CA PRO A 231 -4.31 -13.79 2.92
C PRO A 231 -4.89 -15.22 2.84
N HIS A 232 -5.35 -15.64 1.65
CA HIS A 232 -6.05 -16.92 1.44
C HIS A 232 -5.24 -17.95 0.70
N TYR A 233 -4.27 -17.51 -0.11
CA TYR A 233 -3.47 -18.38 -0.96
C TYR A 233 -1.98 -18.06 -0.79
N ARG A 234 -1.13 -19.03 -1.10
CA ARG A 234 0.31 -18.81 -1.17
C ARG A 234 0.70 -18.13 -2.48
N GLU A 235 0.21 -16.92 -2.62
CA GLU A 235 0.38 -16.09 -3.82
C GLU A 235 0.66 -14.64 -3.43
N ILE A 236 1.39 -13.95 -4.30
CA ILE A 236 1.64 -12.51 -4.21
C ILE A 236 1.29 -11.86 -5.55
N VAL A 237 0.62 -10.71 -5.52
CA VAL A 237 0.38 -9.89 -6.70
C VAL A 237 1.36 -8.73 -6.72
N SER A 238 1.99 -8.53 -7.87
CA SER A 238 2.80 -7.35 -8.17
C SER A 238 2.11 -6.48 -9.20
N SER A 239 2.16 -5.16 -9.00
CA SER A 239 1.81 -4.20 -10.04
C SER A 239 3.07 -3.62 -10.66
N SER A 240 3.02 -3.31 -11.94
CA SER A 240 4.16 -2.78 -12.66
C SER A 240 3.87 -1.43 -13.30
N GLY A 241 4.95 -0.67 -13.43
CA GLY A 241 5.01 0.48 -14.31
C GLY A 241 5.56 0.08 -15.67
N PHE A 242 6.36 0.97 -16.23
CA PHE A 242 6.96 0.72 -17.55
C PHE A 242 7.89 -0.52 -17.56
N PRO A 243 7.86 -1.33 -18.62
CA PRO A 243 7.06 -1.16 -19.85
C PRO A 243 5.67 -1.82 -19.83
N ASP A 244 5.36 -2.71 -18.88
CA ASP A 244 4.22 -3.63 -19.02
C ASP A 244 2.90 -3.05 -18.50
N ASN A 245 2.93 -2.17 -17.51
CA ASN A 245 1.74 -1.56 -16.90
C ASN A 245 0.69 -2.62 -16.49
N SER A 246 1.17 -3.72 -15.92
CA SER A 246 0.40 -4.95 -15.71
C SER A 246 0.27 -5.32 -14.24
N LEU A 247 -0.60 -6.30 -13.98
CA LEU A 247 -0.63 -7.06 -12.73
C LEU A 247 -0.11 -8.46 -13.02
N SER A 248 0.72 -8.98 -12.13
CA SER A 248 1.19 -10.37 -12.18
C SER A 248 0.92 -11.05 -10.85
N ILE A 249 0.40 -12.29 -10.91
CA ILE A 249 0.19 -13.15 -9.74
C ILE A 249 1.22 -14.25 -9.76
N TRP A 250 1.98 -14.34 -8.68
CA TRP A 250 3.07 -15.29 -8.51
C TRP A 250 2.74 -16.28 -7.38
N SER A 251 2.96 -17.57 -7.64
CA SER A 251 2.93 -18.60 -6.59
C SER A 251 4.15 -18.47 -5.68
N TYR A 252 3.99 -18.76 -4.41
CA TYR A 252 5.11 -18.82 -3.47
C TYR A 252 5.14 -20.21 -2.77
N PRO A 253 6.31 -20.87 -2.62
CA PRO A 253 7.66 -20.39 -2.91
C PRO A 253 8.18 -20.70 -4.33
N THR A 254 7.38 -21.30 -5.20
CA THR A 254 7.82 -21.73 -6.54
C THR A 254 8.16 -20.58 -7.47
N LEU A 255 7.59 -19.38 -7.23
CA LEU A 255 7.77 -18.14 -7.99
C LEU A 255 7.37 -18.28 -9.46
N VAL A 256 6.41 -19.15 -9.72
CA VAL A 256 5.79 -19.28 -11.05
C VAL A 256 4.78 -18.17 -11.24
N ARG A 257 4.86 -17.46 -12.36
CA ARG A 257 3.85 -16.49 -12.77
C ARG A 257 2.62 -17.23 -13.27
N ASN A 258 1.54 -17.20 -12.48
CA ASN A 258 0.29 -17.86 -12.82
C ASN A 258 -0.57 -17.04 -13.79
N VAL A 259 -0.55 -15.72 -13.61
CA VAL A 259 -1.39 -14.78 -14.35
C VAL A 259 -0.61 -13.50 -14.62
N GLU A 260 -0.79 -12.94 -15.80
CA GLU A 260 -0.39 -11.59 -16.16
C GLU A 260 -1.56 -10.88 -16.84
N ILE A 261 -1.87 -9.67 -16.37
CA ILE A 261 -3.01 -8.91 -16.84
C ILE A 261 -2.54 -7.55 -17.29
N PRO A 262 -2.75 -7.16 -18.54
CA PRO A 262 -2.62 -5.76 -18.97
C PRO A 262 -3.67 -4.93 -18.22
N ALA A 263 -3.24 -4.20 -17.19
CA ALA A 263 -4.19 -3.56 -16.28
C ALA A 263 -4.54 -2.14 -16.68
N HIS A 264 -3.54 -1.37 -17.09
CA HIS A 264 -3.67 0.05 -17.38
C HIS A 264 -2.92 0.45 -18.66
N GLU A 265 -3.28 1.61 -19.21
CA GLU A 265 -2.60 2.18 -20.38
C GLU A 265 -1.30 2.91 -20.02
N SER A 266 -1.16 3.26 -18.73
CA SER A 266 0.02 3.90 -18.16
C SER A 266 0.49 3.14 -16.94
N ARG A 267 1.64 3.55 -16.36
CA ARG A 267 2.20 2.87 -15.19
C ARG A 267 1.21 2.79 -14.04
N VAL A 268 1.08 1.60 -13.47
CA VAL A 268 0.34 1.42 -12.23
C VAL A 268 1.15 2.06 -11.11
N LEU A 269 0.56 2.98 -10.37
CA LEU A 269 1.25 3.71 -9.30
C LEU A 269 0.93 3.15 -7.92
N HIS A 270 -0.32 2.80 -7.67
CA HIS A 270 -0.80 2.41 -6.36
C HIS A 270 -1.67 1.16 -6.44
N SER A 271 -1.63 0.35 -5.39
CA SER A 271 -2.57 -0.74 -5.18
C SER A 271 -2.92 -0.90 -3.71
N CYS A 272 -4.10 -1.44 -3.43
CA CYS A 272 -4.50 -1.86 -2.10
C CYS A 272 -5.50 -3.02 -2.18
N LEU A 273 -5.48 -3.88 -1.16
CA LEU A 273 -6.42 -4.99 -1.04
C LEU A 273 -7.68 -4.56 -0.28
N SER A 274 -8.82 -5.14 -0.67
CA SER A 274 -10.05 -5.07 0.13
C SER A 274 -9.85 -5.74 1.49
N PRO A 275 -10.67 -5.38 2.51
CA PRO A 275 -10.52 -5.94 3.86
C PRO A 275 -10.67 -7.46 3.91
N ASP A 276 -11.46 -8.06 3.01
CA ASP A 276 -11.58 -9.52 2.87
C ASP A 276 -10.43 -10.16 2.08
N GLY A 277 -9.52 -9.36 1.54
CA GLY A 277 -8.34 -9.80 0.79
C GLY A 277 -8.61 -10.40 -0.58
N GLN A 278 -9.83 -10.27 -1.13
CA GLN A 278 -10.20 -10.88 -2.40
C GLN A 278 -10.05 -9.94 -3.59
N MET A 279 -10.26 -8.65 -3.38
CA MET A 279 -10.17 -7.63 -4.43
C MET A 279 -8.93 -6.76 -4.30
N LEU A 280 -8.37 -6.38 -5.43
CA LEU A 280 -7.30 -5.40 -5.53
C LEU A 280 -7.84 -4.15 -6.22
N ALA A 281 -7.65 -2.99 -5.61
CA ALA A 281 -7.79 -1.71 -6.29
C ALA A 281 -6.44 -1.27 -6.83
N THR A 282 -6.43 -0.73 -8.04
CA THR A 282 -5.24 -0.14 -8.67
C THR A 282 -5.53 1.24 -9.21
N ALA A 283 -4.62 2.17 -8.98
CA ALA A 283 -4.67 3.51 -9.53
C ALA A 283 -3.41 3.77 -10.36
N ALA A 284 -3.59 4.35 -11.52
CA ALA A 284 -2.52 4.52 -12.49
C ALA A 284 -2.48 5.95 -13.06
N ALA A 285 -1.39 6.25 -13.76
CA ALA A 285 -1.18 7.55 -14.41
C ALA A 285 -2.14 7.83 -15.57
N ASP A 286 -2.94 6.85 -16.00
CA ASP A 286 -4.05 7.02 -16.92
C ASP A 286 -5.31 7.64 -16.28
N GLU A 287 -5.19 8.10 -15.02
CA GLU A 287 -6.27 8.70 -14.24
C GLU A 287 -7.50 7.79 -14.05
N SER A 288 -7.26 6.48 -13.94
CA SER A 288 -8.30 5.50 -13.64
C SER A 288 -8.02 4.74 -12.35
N LEU A 289 -9.09 4.42 -11.62
CA LEU A 289 -9.13 3.53 -10.47
C LEU A 289 -9.90 2.28 -10.88
N LYS A 290 -9.22 1.14 -10.88
CA LYS A 290 -9.79 -0.13 -11.32
C LYS A 290 -9.80 -1.15 -10.19
N PHE A 291 -10.80 -2.03 -10.21
CA PHE A 291 -11.00 -3.08 -9.21
C PHE A 291 -10.91 -4.46 -9.88
N TRP A 292 -10.16 -5.38 -9.23
CA TRP A 292 -9.84 -6.69 -9.77
C TRP A 292 -10.11 -7.77 -8.73
N LYS A 293 -10.81 -8.83 -9.10
CA LYS A 293 -10.96 -10.02 -8.26
C LYS A 293 -9.72 -10.90 -8.43
N VAL A 294 -8.70 -10.71 -7.59
CA VAL A 294 -7.40 -11.40 -7.72
C VAL A 294 -7.27 -12.64 -6.84
N PHE A 295 -7.92 -12.65 -5.68
CA PHE A 295 -7.79 -13.70 -4.67
C PHE A 295 -9.14 -14.20 -4.17
N GLU A 296 -10.08 -14.47 -5.09
CA GLU A 296 -11.42 -14.94 -4.73
C GLU A 296 -11.36 -16.26 -4.00
N LYS A 297 -12.02 -16.36 -2.83
CA LYS A 297 -12.16 -17.63 -2.10
C LYS A 297 -12.99 -18.60 -2.92
N LYS A 298 -12.49 -19.83 -3.13
CA LYS A 298 -13.33 -20.91 -3.62
C LYS A 298 -14.41 -21.17 -2.58
N ALA A 299 -15.68 -21.21 -3.03
CA ALA A 299 -16.78 -21.66 -2.19
C ALA A 299 -16.40 -23.01 -1.60
N GLY A 300 -16.25 -23.10 -0.27
CA GLY A 300 -16.00 -24.36 0.40
C GLY A 300 -17.11 -25.33 0.02
N THR A 301 -16.78 -26.56 -0.31
CA THR A 301 -17.73 -27.65 -0.42
C THR A 301 -18.44 -27.77 0.93
N SER A 302 -19.60 -27.13 1.06
CA SER A 302 -20.49 -27.30 2.19
C SER A 302 -20.98 -28.74 2.16
N ALA A 303 -20.81 -29.45 3.27
CA ALA A 303 -21.37 -30.76 3.48
C ALA A 303 -22.89 -30.73 3.16
N ILE A 304 -23.32 -31.78 2.50
CA ILE A 304 -24.64 -32.10 2.04
C ILE A 304 -25.71 -31.87 3.13
N GLY A 305 -26.66 -30.98 2.88
CA GLY A 305 -27.90 -30.84 3.62
C GLY A 305 -28.95 -30.23 2.69
N GLY A 306 -29.92 -31.07 2.26
CA GLY A 306 -30.88 -30.76 1.22
C GLY A 306 -31.88 -29.67 1.54
N GLY A 307 -32.40 -29.03 0.50
CA GLY A 307 -33.54 -28.07 0.53
C GLY A 307 -33.73 -27.40 -0.82
N SER A 308 -34.78 -27.83 -1.51
CA SER A 308 -35.25 -27.31 -2.82
C SER A 308 -35.75 -25.87 -2.77
N GLY A 309 -35.53 -25.08 -3.84
CA GLY A 309 -36.31 -23.85 -4.05
C GLY A 309 -35.79 -22.89 -5.11
N THR A 310 -36.35 -22.99 -6.30
CA THR A 310 -36.67 -21.99 -7.32
C THR A 310 -35.61 -21.00 -7.88
N SER A 311 -35.49 -21.14 -9.19
CA SER A 311 -34.75 -20.34 -10.16
C SER A 311 -35.16 -18.86 -10.22
N GLY A 312 -34.18 -17.99 -10.13
CA GLY A 312 -34.21 -16.63 -10.65
C GLY A 312 -32.99 -16.42 -11.55
N LYS A 313 -33.20 -16.31 -12.85
CA LYS A 313 -32.17 -15.94 -13.81
C LYS A 313 -31.82 -14.48 -13.60
N ALA A 314 -30.69 -14.17 -13.05
CA ALA A 314 -30.05 -12.86 -13.16
C ALA A 314 -29.01 -12.94 -14.31
N GLU A 315 -29.12 -12.02 -15.26
CA GLU A 315 -28.14 -11.83 -16.33
C GLU A 315 -26.80 -11.51 -15.72
N MET A 316 -25.86 -12.43 -15.88
CA MET A 316 -24.45 -12.21 -15.51
C MET A 316 -23.79 -11.34 -16.55
N THR A 317 -23.58 -10.08 -16.23
CA THR A 317 -22.52 -9.28 -16.86
C THR A 317 -21.21 -10.06 -16.71
N LYS A 318 -20.54 -10.35 -17.82
CA LYS A 318 -19.25 -11.06 -17.82
C LYS A 318 -18.22 -10.24 -17.06
N GLN A 319 -18.10 -10.46 -15.75
CA GLN A 319 -16.94 -10.08 -14.98
C GLN A 319 -15.88 -11.16 -15.20
N MET A 320 -14.72 -10.77 -15.75
CA MET A 320 -13.57 -11.67 -15.82
C MET A 320 -13.15 -12.04 -14.40
N THR A 321 -13.40 -13.28 -14.00
CA THR A 321 -12.81 -13.87 -12.80
C THR A 321 -11.42 -14.36 -13.19
N ILE A 322 -10.38 -13.76 -12.59
CA ILE A 322 -9.00 -14.07 -12.89
C ILE A 322 -8.50 -15.08 -11.88
N ARG A 323 -8.33 -16.29 -12.36
CA ARG A 323 -7.53 -17.37 -11.77
C ARG A 323 -6.89 -18.19 -12.85
#